data_59153c36f105f25e65c50ccfe6715ec1
#
_entry.id   59153c36f105f25e65c50ccfe6715ec1
#
_cell.length_a   1.000
_cell.length_b   1.000
_cell.length_c   1.000
_cell.angle_alpha   90.00
_cell.angle_beta   90.00
_cell.angle_gamma   90.00
#
_symmetry.space_group_name_H-M   'P 1'
#
loop_
_entity.id
_entity.type
_entity.pdbx_description
1 polymer ?
#
loop_
_entity_poly.entity_id
_entity_poly.type
_entity_poly.pdbx_seq_one_letter_code
_entity_poly.pdbx_strand_id
1 'polypeptide(L)'
;MFRKYYKGCLIASICFLVACSSTESAFRNLSLEGKKTSTTSVSVQEITTTTAILPTLTPSTVFQTTSSLEELTPTSSLVIENEIAVETTFLTDQTDDEEKLEREAIDLLEMLIRTPSKNEPLRVTSIGDSVSYDADPAIKAVLESTGVATVENRSFGGVGLTQKGFQTYLADSLNTEPEVMTVMVGGWDLAFAEESQEEYEQIVENSIEEILKISSLIIWIGMPPTPEAEGLEETRHLVNQIYREISDRQKEVEFIDTDKLLGDEKGDFVRFVTALDGETYQVRKVRDGKDDGHLCPFGAGLIGSSVFEKIVKYFSLFLEEEEWWLGEWTRDQRYDDPPQGCSYKPIK
;
A
#
# COMPACT_ATOMS: atom_id res chain seq x y z
N MET A 1 -7.80 -11.74 3.95
CA MET A 1 -7.44 -11.67 2.54
C MET A 1 -6.01 -12.14 2.26
N PHE A 2 -5.04 -11.85 3.11
CA PHE A 2 -3.61 -12.06 2.87
C PHE A 2 -3.06 -13.47 3.16
N ARG A 3 -3.84 -14.37 3.70
CA ARG A 3 -3.39 -15.71 4.17
C ARG A 3 -2.99 -16.73 3.08
N LYS A 4 -3.25 -16.48 1.80
CA LYS A 4 -3.06 -17.49 0.73
C LYS A 4 -1.79 -17.33 -0.11
N TYR A 5 -1.09 -16.19 -0.06
CA TYR A 5 0.06 -15.94 -0.95
C TYR A 5 1.45 -16.18 -0.35
N TYR A 6 1.58 -16.45 0.96
CA TYR A 6 2.89 -16.54 1.62
C TYR A 6 3.36 -17.95 2.00
N LYS A 7 2.84 -19.00 1.39
CA LYS A 7 3.29 -20.39 1.68
C LYS A 7 4.45 -20.90 0.79
N GLY A 8 5.18 -20.05 0.11
CA GLY A 8 6.13 -20.47 -0.90
C GLY A 8 7.55 -19.91 -0.87
N CYS A 9 8.06 -19.34 0.21
CA CYS A 9 9.47 -18.91 0.17
C CYS A 9 10.18 -19.17 1.51
N LEU A 10 10.69 -20.41 1.67
CA LEU A 10 11.57 -20.81 2.75
C LEU A 10 12.93 -21.09 2.14
N ILE A 11 13.80 -20.08 2.05
CA ILE A 11 15.22 -20.26 1.73
C ILE A 11 16.07 -19.48 2.74
N ALA A 12 16.71 -20.28 3.58
CA ALA A 12 18.02 -20.12 4.24
C ALA A 12 18.44 -18.73 4.75
N SER A 13 18.22 -18.55 6.05
CA SER A 13 18.91 -17.56 6.88
C SER A 13 20.33 -18.03 7.18
N ILE A 14 21.34 -17.29 6.71
CA ILE A 14 22.74 -17.44 7.16
C ILE A 14 23.01 -16.33 8.17
N CYS A 15 23.24 -16.73 9.42
CA CYS A 15 23.65 -15.88 10.52
C CYS A 15 25.05 -15.30 10.33
N PHE A 16 25.21 -13.97 10.50
CA PHE A 16 26.47 -13.39 10.93
C PHE A 16 26.22 -12.45 12.11
N LEU A 17 26.81 -12.82 13.24
CA LEU A 17 26.94 -12.03 14.45
C LEU A 17 28.16 -11.11 14.32
N VAL A 18 28.02 -9.80 14.54
CA VAL A 18 29.11 -8.94 15.08
C VAL A 18 28.52 -7.81 15.91
N ALA A 19 29.22 -7.48 17.00
CA ALA A 19 28.86 -6.78 18.20
C ALA A 19 28.86 -5.24 18.11
N CYS A 20 28.11 -4.67 19.07
CA CYS A 20 28.10 -3.35 19.71
C CYS A 20 29.21 -2.33 19.45
N SER A 21 28.80 -1.06 19.29
CA SER A 21 29.28 0.04 20.12
C SER A 21 28.36 1.27 20.03
N SER A 22 28.09 1.86 21.20
CA SER A 22 27.27 3.02 21.50
C SER A 22 27.97 4.35 21.21
N THR A 23 27.24 5.37 20.69
CA THR A 23 27.55 6.77 20.95
C THR A 23 26.28 7.62 20.94
N GLU A 24 26.00 8.23 22.08
CA GLU A 24 25.05 9.33 22.29
C GLU A 24 25.53 10.61 21.62
N SER A 25 24.65 11.40 21.04
CA SER A 25 24.85 12.84 20.94
C SER A 25 23.54 13.62 20.79
N ALA A 26 23.49 14.62 21.62
CA ALA A 26 22.52 15.61 22.02
C ALA A 26 21.81 16.36 20.87
N PHE A 27 20.49 16.55 21.01
CA PHE A 27 19.73 17.56 20.29
C PHE A 27 19.55 18.82 21.10
N ARG A 28 19.95 19.94 20.50
CA ARG A 28 19.74 21.30 21.02
C ARG A 28 18.38 21.84 20.59
N ASN A 29 17.67 22.40 21.54
CA ASN A 29 16.44 23.16 21.39
C ASN A 29 16.65 24.44 20.56
N LEU A 30 15.73 24.70 19.63
CA LEU A 30 15.48 26.04 19.07
C LEU A 30 14.11 26.51 19.53
N SER A 31 14.14 27.52 20.38
CA SER A 31 12.99 28.28 20.86
C SER A 31 12.63 29.33 19.83
N LEU A 32 11.34 29.43 19.48
CA LEU A 32 10.77 30.61 18.84
C LEU A 32 9.68 31.19 19.74
N GLU A 33 9.97 32.40 20.23
CA GLU A 33 9.05 33.25 20.97
C GLU A 33 7.94 33.85 20.09
N GLY A 34 6.73 33.92 20.65
CA GLY A 34 5.94 35.15 20.51
C GLY A 34 4.56 35.03 19.88
N LYS A 35 3.50 34.90 20.67
CA LYS A 35 2.48 35.95 20.88
C LYS A 35 1.38 35.47 21.83
N LYS A 36 1.12 36.32 22.83
CA LYS A 36 0.03 36.23 23.81
C LYS A 36 -1.34 36.39 23.14
N THR A 37 -2.31 35.58 23.54
CA THR A 37 -3.69 36.05 23.77
C THR A 37 -4.49 35.07 24.64
N SER A 38 -5.03 35.67 25.68
CA SER A 38 -6.27 35.44 26.40
C SER A 38 -6.61 34.05 26.96
N THR A 39 -6.55 34.02 28.26
CA THR A 39 -7.04 33.02 29.20
C THR A 39 -8.56 33.01 29.26
N THR A 40 -9.18 31.86 29.06
CA THR A 40 -10.54 31.58 29.55
C THR A 40 -10.46 30.27 30.35
N SER A 41 -10.72 30.36 31.63
CA SER A 41 -10.74 29.28 32.58
C SER A 41 -12.03 28.46 32.41
N VAL A 42 -11.89 27.14 32.21
CA VAL A 42 -12.99 26.17 32.29
C VAL A 42 -12.67 25.18 33.41
N SER A 43 -13.61 25.02 34.32
CA SER A 43 -13.55 24.20 35.51
C SER A 43 -13.50 22.71 35.20
N VAL A 44 -12.58 22.01 35.90
CA VAL A 44 -12.47 20.55 35.91
C VAL A 44 -13.58 19.94 36.76
N GLN A 45 -14.40 19.07 36.20
CA GLN A 45 -15.24 18.15 36.95
C GLN A 45 -14.53 16.78 37.02
N GLU A 46 -14.39 16.29 38.24
CA GLU A 46 -13.89 14.94 38.54
C GLU A 46 -14.82 13.87 37.97
N ILE A 47 -14.26 12.95 37.18
CA ILE A 47 -14.96 11.75 36.75
C ILE A 47 -14.44 10.57 37.56
N THR A 48 -15.35 9.97 38.32
CA THR A 48 -15.14 8.81 39.15
C THR A 48 -14.94 7.55 38.28
N THR A 49 -13.83 6.86 38.45
CA THR A 49 -13.49 5.62 37.74
C THR A 49 -14.19 4.44 38.38
N THR A 50 -15.10 3.79 37.63
CA THR A 50 -15.71 2.52 38.04
C THR A 50 -14.96 1.39 37.32
N THR A 51 -14.26 0.57 38.09
CA THR A 51 -13.54 -0.63 37.62
C THR A 51 -14.52 -1.75 37.33
N ALA A 52 -14.66 -2.14 36.08
CA ALA A 52 -15.41 -3.33 35.68
C ALA A 52 -14.47 -4.53 35.55
N ILE A 53 -14.82 -5.61 36.26
CA ILE A 53 -14.10 -6.88 36.32
C ILE A 53 -14.45 -7.71 35.09
N LEU A 54 -13.43 -8.13 34.33
CA LEU A 54 -13.52 -8.97 33.12
C LEU A 54 -13.54 -10.46 33.55
N PRO A 55 -14.44 -11.31 33.05
CA PRO A 55 -14.41 -12.76 33.33
C PRO A 55 -13.36 -13.46 32.43
N THR A 56 -12.58 -14.31 33.09
CA THR A 56 -11.57 -15.21 32.52
C THR A 56 -12.26 -16.34 31.75
N LEU A 57 -11.95 -16.51 30.46
CA LEU A 57 -12.34 -17.69 29.70
C LEU A 57 -11.15 -18.66 29.60
N THR A 58 -11.35 -19.86 30.10
CA THR A 58 -10.45 -21.02 30.00
C THR A 58 -10.61 -21.72 28.65
N PRO A 59 -9.51 -22.21 28.03
CA PRO A 59 -9.59 -23.01 26.81
C PRO A 59 -9.66 -24.51 27.16
N SER A 60 -10.61 -25.19 26.59
CA SER A 60 -10.62 -26.67 26.55
C SER A 60 -11.36 -27.14 25.31
N THR A 61 -10.69 -27.77 24.39
CA THR A 61 -11.13 -29.03 23.74
C THR A 61 -10.04 -29.54 22.79
N VAL A 62 -9.43 -30.64 23.18
CA VAL A 62 -8.52 -31.50 22.39
C VAL A 62 -9.39 -32.34 21.45
N PHE A 63 -9.14 -32.29 20.15
CA PHE A 63 -9.63 -33.29 19.19
C PHE A 63 -8.55 -34.32 18.91
N GLN A 64 -8.81 -35.56 19.35
CA GLN A 64 -8.05 -36.75 18.94
C GLN A 64 -8.57 -37.25 17.59
N THR A 65 -7.67 -37.40 16.64
CA THR A 65 -7.92 -38.09 15.37
C THR A 65 -7.35 -39.49 15.46
N THR A 66 -8.22 -40.48 15.48
CA THR A 66 -7.87 -41.91 15.36
C THR A 66 -7.73 -42.27 13.87
N SER A 67 -6.54 -42.68 13.47
CA SER A 67 -6.29 -43.29 12.16
C SER A 67 -6.50 -44.82 12.27
N SER A 68 -7.43 -45.35 11.46
CA SER A 68 -7.55 -46.81 11.22
C SER A 68 -6.83 -47.17 9.91
N LEU A 69 -5.84 -48.01 10.02
CA LEU A 69 -5.18 -48.72 8.91
C LEU A 69 -6.06 -49.89 8.51
N GLU A 70 -6.52 -49.93 7.28
CA GLU A 70 -7.01 -51.16 6.65
C GLU A 70 -5.97 -51.71 5.68
N GLU A 71 -5.63 -52.94 5.92
CA GLU A 71 -4.70 -53.81 5.21
C GLU A 71 -5.41 -54.39 3.98
N LEU A 72 -4.93 -54.13 2.76
CA LEU A 72 -5.38 -54.80 1.55
C LEU A 72 -4.25 -55.60 0.90
N THR A 73 -4.45 -56.90 0.85
CA THR A 73 -3.61 -57.93 0.22
C THR A 73 -3.62 -57.82 -1.30
N PRO A 74 -2.56 -58.27 -2.00
CA PRO A 74 -2.39 -58.11 -3.45
C PRO A 74 -3.01 -59.23 -4.25
N THR A 75 -3.74 -58.85 -5.31
CA THR A 75 -4.13 -59.84 -6.36
C THR A 75 -3.91 -59.28 -7.76
N SER A 76 -2.96 -59.95 -8.44
CA SER A 76 -2.88 -60.27 -9.87
C SER A 76 -2.66 -59.15 -10.90
N SER A 77 -1.47 -59.15 -11.40
CA SER A 77 -0.94 -59.10 -12.77
C SER A 77 -1.96 -58.94 -13.90
N LEU A 78 -1.81 -57.83 -14.62
CA LEU A 78 -2.07 -57.55 -16.06
C LEU A 78 -2.54 -56.09 -16.24
N VAL A 79 -1.65 -55.21 -16.47
CA VAL A 79 -1.73 -53.94 -17.26
C VAL A 79 -0.38 -53.19 -17.08
N ILE A 80 0.65 -53.59 -17.80
CA ILE A 80 1.98 -52.91 -17.71
C ILE A 80 2.22 -51.91 -18.85
N GLU A 81 1.40 -51.89 -19.92
CA GLU A 81 1.71 -51.03 -21.08
C GLU A 81 1.04 -49.65 -21.07
N ASN A 82 0.06 -49.38 -20.19
CA ASN A 82 -0.58 -48.06 -20.16
C ASN A 82 -0.09 -47.14 -19.05
N GLU A 83 0.62 -47.67 -18.02
CA GLU A 83 1.10 -46.84 -16.90
C GLU A 83 2.35 -46.00 -17.24
N ILE A 84 3.20 -46.50 -18.16
CA ILE A 84 4.46 -45.78 -18.51
C ILE A 84 4.17 -44.50 -19.31
N ALA A 85 3.09 -44.45 -20.10
CA ALA A 85 2.72 -43.26 -20.88
C ALA A 85 2.12 -42.13 -19.98
N VAL A 86 1.39 -42.50 -18.91
CA VAL A 86 0.79 -41.54 -17.99
C VAL A 86 1.86 -40.96 -17.05
N GLU A 87 2.80 -41.77 -16.58
CA GLU A 87 3.87 -41.32 -15.68
C GLU A 87 4.87 -40.39 -16.38
N THR A 88 5.14 -40.61 -17.68
CA THR A 88 6.02 -39.73 -18.47
C THR A 88 5.36 -38.37 -18.76
N THR A 89 4.03 -38.31 -18.90
CA THR A 89 3.30 -37.04 -19.12
C THR A 89 3.24 -36.22 -17.83
N PHE A 90 3.09 -36.87 -16.67
CA PHE A 90 3.09 -36.16 -15.37
C PHE A 90 4.49 -35.61 -15.00
N LEU A 91 5.56 -36.34 -15.33
CA LEU A 91 6.93 -35.88 -15.07
C LEU A 91 7.35 -34.72 -15.99
N THR A 92 6.84 -34.68 -17.23
CA THR A 92 7.14 -33.59 -18.18
C THR A 92 6.44 -32.29 -17.79
N ASP A 93 5.18 -32.38 -17.30
CA ASP A 93 4.47 -31.19 -16.81
C ASP A 93 5.10 -30.60 -15.54
N GLN A 94 5.63 -31.43 -14.64
CA GLN A 94 6.30 -30.93 -13.41
C GLN A 94 7.64 -30.25 -13.71
N THR A 95 8.39 -30.72 -14.72
CA THR A 95 9.67 -30.09 -15.08
C THR A 95 9.49 -28.72 -15.74
N ASP A 96 8.43 -28.52 -16.54
CA ASP A 96 8.14 -27.25 -17.18
C ASP A 96 7.71 -26.18 -16.16
N ASP A 97 6.96 -26.57 -15.13
CA ASP A 97 6.57 -25.69 -14.03
C ASP A 97 7.77 -25.33 -13.12
N GLU A 98 8.68 -26.27 -12.84
CA GLU A 98 9.90 -25.99 -12.07
C GLU A 98 10.85 -25.05 -12.82
N GLU A 99 11.10 -25.26 -14.12
CA GLU A 99 11.92 -24.38 -14.94
C GLU A 99 11.30 -22.96 -15.10
N LYS A 100 9.98 -22.87 -15.10
CA LYS A 100 9.27 -21.59 -15.13
C LYS A 100 9.42 -20.84 -13.81
N LEU A 101 9.24 -21.52 -12.67
CA LEU A 101 9.42 -20.97 -11.33
C LEU A 101 10.87 -20.51 -11.09
N GLU A 102 11.84 -21.27 -11.58
CA GLU A 102 13.25 -20.91 -11.48
C GLU A 102 13.58 -19.66 -12.30
N ARG A 103 13.03 -19.53 -13.51
CA ARG A 103 13.18 -18.32 -14.33
C ARG A 103 12.53 -17.11 -13.67
N GLU A 104 11.28 -17.25 -13.18
CA GLU A 104 10.59 -16.17 -12.45
C GLU A 104 11.37 -15.75 -11.20
N ALA A 105 11.99 -16.68 -10.48
CA ALA A 105 12.82 -16.38 -9.32
C ALA A 105 14.13 -15.66 -9.70
N ILE A 106 14.74 -16.00 -10.82
CA ILE A 106 15.93 -15.32 -11.34
C ILE A 106 15.58 -13.90 -11.76
N ASP A 107 14.49 -13.73 -12.52
CA ASP A 107 14.01 -12.41 -12.96
C ASP A 107 13.71 -11.49 -11.75
N LEU A 108 13.08 -12.03 -10.70
CA LEU A 108 12.84 -11.28 -9.45
C LEU A 108 14.14 -10.89 -8.74
N LEU A 109 15.13 -11.76 -8.71
CA LEU A 109 16.43 -11.46 -8.10
C LEU A 109 17.21 -10.39 -8.86
N GLU A 110 17.09 -10.36 -10.19
CA GLU A 110 17.71 -9.34 -11.04
C GLU A 110 17.06 -7.96 -10.90
N MET A 111 15.81 -7.91 -10.47
CA MET A 111 15.10 -6.65 -10.18
C MET A 111 15.45 -6.07 -8.82
N LEU A 112 15.98 -6.86 -7.87
CA LEU A 112 16.24 -6.38 -6.52
C LEU A 112 17.34 -5.30 -6.50
N ILE A 113 17.00 -4.12 -6.01
CA ILE A 113 17.93 -3.01 -5.81
C ILE A 113 18.80 -3.27 -4.58
N ARG A 114 18.16 -3.58 -3.44
CA ARG A 114 18.84 -3.95 -2.20
C ARG A 114 17.90 -4.61 -1.18
N THR A 115 18.47 -5.16 -0.12
CA THR A 115 17.74 -5.62 1.07
C THR A 115 17.86 -4.57 2.18
N PRO A 116 16.76 -3.89 2.58
CA PRO A 116 16.76 -2.96 3.70
C PRO A 116 17.01 -3.65 5.05
N SER A 117 17.49 -2.90 6.03
CA SER A 117 17.74 -3.38 7.38
C SER A 117 17.35 -2.32 8.43
N LYS A 118 17.28 -2.71 9.71
CA LYS A 118 16.99 -1.75 10.82
C LYS A 118 18.02 -0.64 10.93
N ASN A 119 19.29 -0.90 10.56
CA ASN A 119 20.35 0.11 10.58
C ASN A 119 20.40 0.95 9.31
N GLU A 120 19.82 0.45 8.23
CA GLU A 120 19.77 1.09 6.92
C GLU A 120 18.37 0.87 6.33
N PRO A 121 17.34 1.52 6.91
CA PRO A 121 15.97 1.33 6.48
C PRO A 121 15.72 1.85 5.07
N LEU A 122 14.71 1.31 4.39
CA LEU A 122 14.19 1.89 3.16
C LEU A 122 13.57 3.26 3.45
N ARG A 123 14.03 4.29 2.76
CA ARG A 123 13.48 5.64 2.87
C ARG A 123 12.43 5.86 1.79
N VAL A 124 11.21 6.10 2.20
CA VAL A 124 10.07 6.36 1.31
C VAL A 124 9.51 7.74 1.60
N THR A 125 9.23 8.51 0.56
CA THR A 125 8.52 9.79 0.69
C THR A 125 7.25 9.73 -0.14
N SER A 126 6.12 10.03 0.47
CA SER A 126 4.81 10.13 -0.17
C SER A 126 4.47 11.59 -0.44
N ILE A 127 4.16 11.92 -1.71
CA ILE A 127 3.72 13.24 -2.15
C ILE A 127 2.41 13.16 -2.91
N GLY A 128 1.61 14.20 -2.79
CA GLY A 128 0.34 14.28 -3.54
C GLY A 128 -0.66 15.29 -3.01
N ASP A 129 -1.86 15.20 -3.53
CA ASP A 129 -2.98 16.08 -3.20
C ASP A 129 -3.79 15.60 -1.98
N SER A 130 -5.04 16.06 -1.84
CA SER A 130 -5.89 15.70 -0.71
C SER A 130 -6.30 14.23 -0.69
N VAL A 131 -6.35 13.56 -1.83
CA VAL A 131 -6.66 12.12 -1.90
C VAL A 131 -5.44 11.30 -1.50
N SER A 132 -4.24 11.72 -1.92
CA SER A 132 -2.97 11.19 -1.43
C SER A 132 -2.82 11.39 0.07
N TYR A 133 -3.21 12.58 0.58
CA TYR A 133 -3.22 12.84 2.02
C TYR A 133 -4.06 11.81 2.79
N ASP A 134 -5.20 11.38 2.25
CA ASP A 134 -5.99 10.30 2.85
C ASP A 134 -5.30 8.92 2.74
N ALA A 135 -4.52 8.66 1.69
CA ALA A 135 -3.81 7.40 1.50
C ALA A 135 -2.54 7.27 2.37
N ASP A 136 -1.90 8.38 2.69
CA ASP A 136 -0.62 8.47 3.41
C ASP A 136 -0.52 7.60 4.68
N PRO A 137 -1.53 7.57 5.60
CA PRO A 137 -1.43 6.76 6.81
C PRO A 137 -1.33 5.26 6.53
N ALA A 138 -2.03 4.78 5.52
CA ALA A 138 -2.01 3.38 5.15
C ALA A 138 -0.68 2.98 4.48
N ILE A 139 -0.15 3.83 3.59
CA ILE A 139 1.17 3.65 2.96
C ILE A 139 2.23 3.58 4.05
N LYS A 140 2.20 4.52 5.01
CA LYS A 140 3.12 4.55 6.13
C LYS A 140 2.99 3.30 7.00
N ALA A 141 1.79 2.93 7.37
CA ALA A 141 1.54 1.79 8.26
C ALA A 141 2.02 0.47 7.66
N VAL A 142 1.72 0.18 6.40
CA VAL A 142 2.14 -1.07 5.75
C VAL A 142 3.67 -1.15 5.60
N LEU A 143 4.32 -0.06 5.23
CA LEU A 143 5.76 -0.07 5.02
C LEU A 143 6.53 -0.10 6.35
N GLU A 144 6.12 0.70 7.34
CA GLU A 144 6.78 0.71 8.66
C GLU A 144 6.52 -0.57 9.46
N SER A 145 5.42 -1.33 9.18
CA SER A 145 5.17 -2.65 9.75
C SER A 145 6.19 -3.71 9.32
N THR A 146 7.05 -3.42 8.35
CA THR A 146 8.20 -4.27 8.00
C THR A 146 9.35 -4.16 9.00
N GLY A 147 9.34 -3.14 9.87
CA GLY A 147 10.43 -2.83 10.80
C GLY A 147 11.74 -2.38 10.13
N VAL A 148 11.77 -2.28 8.80
CA VAL A 148 12.96 -1.90 8.01
C VAL A 148 12.67 -0.83 6.95
N ALA A 149 11.56 -0.11 7.08
CA ALA A 149 11.24 1.06 6.26
C ALA A 149 10.88 2.26 7.14
N THR A 150 11.07 3.47 6.60
CA THR A 150 10.64 4.74 7.17
C THR A 150 9.90 5.53 6.11
N VAL A 151 8.77 6.13 6.48
CA VAL A 151 7.92 6.87 5.53
C VAL A 151 7.72 8.30 5.99
N GLU A 152 8.07 9.24 5.12
CA GLU A 152 7.80 10.66 5.26
C GLU A 152 6.56 11.03 4.44
N ASN A 153 5.46 11.35 5.11
CA ASN A 153 4.23 11.80 4.46
C ASN A 153 4.25 13.30 4.25
N ARG A 154 4.13 13.74 2.99
CA ARG A 154 4.16 15.14 2.59
C ARG A 154 2.96 15.60 1.78
N SER A 155 1.98 14.74 1.57
CA SER A 155 0.77 15.06 0.81
C SER A 155 -0.09 16.10 1.53
N PHE A 156 -0.70 17.02 0.77
CA PHE A 156 -1.66 18.01 1.30
C PHE A 156 -2.62 18.49 0.21
N GLY A 157 -3.75 19.04 0.60
CA GLY A 157 -4.78 19.50 -0.33
C GLY A 157 -4.32 20.62 -1.27
N GLY A 158 -4.77 20.57 -2.53
CA GLY A 158 -4.51 21.63 -3.50
C GLY A 158 -3.22 21.46 -4.32
N VAL A 159 -2.53 20.34 -4.20
CA VAL A 159 -1.33 20.04 -4.99
C VAL A 159 -1.72 19.56 -6.39
N GLY A 160 -1.06 20.10 -7.40
CA GLY A 160 -1.10 19.65 -8.80
C GLY A 160 0.22 19.97 -9.48
N LEU A 161 0.57 19.20 -10.48
CA LEU A 161 1.85 19.33 -11.24
C LEU A 161 1.97 20.70 -11.91
N THR A 162 0.84 21.23 -12.39
CA THR A 162 0.75 22.53 -13.07
C THR A 162 0.64 23.71 -12.11
N GLN A 163 0.45 23.45 -10.82
CA GLN A 163 0.24 24.50 -9.82
C GLN A 163 1.53 25.25 -9.50
N LYS A 164 1.37 26.57 -9.33
CA LYS A 164 2.50 27.43 -8.94
C LYS A 164 3.06 26.97 -7.57
N GLY A 165 4.32 26.62 -7.56
CA GLY A 165 5.02 26.15 -6.35
C GLY A 165 5.23 24.66 -6.31
N PHE A 166 4.67 23.88 -7.25
CA PHE A 166 4.90 22.43 -7.28
C PHE A 166 6.38 22.08 -7.33
N GLN A 167 7.19 22.76 -8.13
CA GLN A 167 8.62 22.52 -8.23
C GLN A 167 9.37 22.77 -6.90
N THR A 168 8.94 23.78 -6.13
CA THR A 168 9.51 24.00 -4.78
C THR A 168 9.09 22.90 -3.83
N TYR A 169 7.83 22.50 -3.87
CA TYR A 169 7.31 21.39 -3.07
C TYR A 169 8.02 20.06 -3.39
N LEU A 170 8.23 19.77 -4.67
CA LEU A 170 8.97 18.59 -5.12
C LEU A 170 10.42 18.64 -4.62
N ALA A 171 11.11 19.75 -4.81
CA ALA A 171 12.48 19.92 -4.34
C ALA A 171 12.61 19.75 -2.81
N ASP A 172 11.68 20.34 -2.04
CA ASP A 172 11.65 20.17 -0.58
C ASP A 172 11.38 18.71 -0.17
N SER A 173 10.56 17.99 -0.95
CA SER A 173 10.29 16.58 -0.72
C SER A 173 11.50 15.69 -1.04
N LEU A 174 12.27 16.03 -2.07
CA LEU A 174 13.51 15.32 -2.44
C LEU A 174 14.65 15.56 -1.44
N ASN A 175 14.61 16.62 -0.62
CA ASN A 175 15.58 16.83 0.47
C ASN A 175 15.51 15.75 1.57
N THR A 176 14.48 14.90 1.59
CA THR A 176 14.43 13.72 2.47
C THR A 176 15.29 12.58 1.95
N GLU A 177 15.89 12.72 0.77
CA GLU A 177 16.70 11.70 0.08
C GLU A 177 15.98 10.34 -0.01
N PRO A 178 14.75 10.28 -0.57
CA PRO A 178 14.00 9.05 -0.66
C PRO A 178 14.62 8.08 -1.67
N GLU A 179 14.64 6.79 -1.35
CA GLU A 179 14.97 5.74 -2.32
C GLU A 179 13.74 5.37 -3.16
N VAL A 180 12.55 5.53 -2.56
CA VAL A 180 11.27 5.35 -3.24
C VAL A 180 10.43 6.60 -3.03
N MET A 181 9.84 7.12 -4.10
CA MET A 181 8.83 8.18 -4.01
C MET A 181 7.48 7.64 -4.46
N THR A 182 6.44 7.78 -3.63
CA THR A 182 5.06 7.57 -4.06
C THR A 182 4.45 8.89 -4.47
N VAL A 183 3.81 8.93 -5.64
CA VAL A 183 3.24 10.14 -6.22
C VAL A 183 1.78 9.91 -6.56
N MET A 184 0.87 10.73 -6.01
CA MET A 184 -0.57 10.67 -6.31
C MET A 184 -1.10 12.09 -6.46
N VAL A 185 -1.10 12.59 -7.68
CA VAL A 185 -1.50 13.94 -8.07
C VAL A 185 -2.31 13.88 -9.36
N GLY A 186 -2.97 14.98 -9.72
CA GLY A 186 -3.64 15.12 -11.00
C GLY A 186 -5.03 15.77 -10.90
N GLY A 187 -5.69 15.68 -9.75
CA GLY A 187 -7.04 16.24 -9.58
C GLY A 187 -7.13 17.74 -9.85
N TRP A 188 -6.07 18.46 -9.57
CA TRP A 188 -5.97 19.91 -9.83
C TRP A 188 -5.45 20.24 -11.21
N ASP A 189 -5.08 19.24 -12.00
CA ASP A 189 -4.46 19.40 -13.33
C ASP A 189 -5.43 19.06 -14.48
N LEU A 190 -6.61 18.51 -14.19
CA LEU A 190 -7.54 17.98 -15.18
C LEU A 190 -7.87 18.99 -16.30
N ALA A 191 -8.24 20.22 -15.93
CA ALA A 191 -8.55 21.26 -16.91
C ALA A 191 -7.37 21.62 -17.80
N PHE A 192 -6.15 21.63 -17.25
CA PHE A 192 -4.93 21.87 -18.01
C PHE A 192 -4.61 20.71 -18.96
N ALA A 193 -4.72 19.46 -18.45
CA ALA A 193 -4.49 18.25 -19.25
C ALA A 193 -5.48 18.14 -20.43
N GLU A 194 -6.74 18.54 -20.24
CA GLU A 194 -7.74 18.60 -21.31
C GLU A 194 -7.40 19.63 -22.38
N GLU A 195 -6.91 20.80 -21.97
CA GLU A 195 -6.56 21.89 -22.88
C GLU A 195 -5.24 21.66 -23.61
N SER A 196 -4.24 21.05 -22.97
CA SER A 196 -2.84 20.94 -23.43
C SER A 196 -2.21 19.61 -23.06
N GLN A 197 -2.73 18.51 -23.61
CA GLN A 197 -2.28 17.14 -23.30
C GLN A 197 -0.77 16.94 -23.45
N GLU A 198 -0.19 17.37 -24.57
CA GLU A 198 1.25 17.20 -24.85
C GLU A 198 2.12 17.98 -23.83
N GLU A 199 1.68 19.17 -23.44
CA GLU A 199 2.39 19.97 -22.44
C GLU A 199 2.26 19.32 -21.04
N TYR A 200 1.10 18.76 -20.72
CA TYR A 200 0.91 18.04 -19.48
C TYR A 200 1.79 16.78 -19.40
N GLU A 201 1.85 16.00 -20.47
CA GLU A 201 2.74 14.82 -20.56
C GLU A 201 4.20 15.23 -20.31
N GLN A 202 4.67 16.34 -20.92
CA GLN A 202 6.02 16.85 -20.69
C GLN A 202 6.25 17.29 -19.23
N ILE A 203 5.26 17.89 -18.58
CA ILE A 203 5.35 18.24 -17.15
C ILE A 203 5.50 16.99 -16.27
N VAL A 204 4.75 15.93 -16.58
CA VAL A 204 4.86 14.64 -15.88
C VAL A 204 6.26 14.05 -16.08
N GLU A 205 6.74 13.96 -17.32
CA GLU A 205 8.07 13.43 -17.64
C GLU A 205 9.18 14.21 -16.94
N ASN A 206 9.14 15.54 -16.98
CA ASN A 206 10.11 16.40 -16.29
C ASN A 206 10.09 16.15 -14.76
N SER A 207 8.90 15.93 -14.18
CA SER A 207 8.78 15.64 -12.74
C SER A 207 9.40 14.29 -12.38
N ILE A 208 9.19 13.28 -13.23
CA ILE A 208 9.80 11.96 -13.09
C ILE A 208 11.33 12.06 -13.20
N GLU A 209 11.84 12.78 -14.19
CA GLU A 209 13.29 12.98 -14.35
C GLU A 209 13.91 13.63 -13.10
N GLU A 210 13.26 14.64 -12.52
CA GLU A 210 13.75 15.28 -11.29
C GLU A 210 13.76 14.30 -10.10
N ILE A 211 12.70 13.48 -9.95
CA ILE A 211 12.63 12.48 -8.90
C ILE A 211 13.71 11.42 -9.05
N LEU A 212 13.93 10.92 -10.26
CA LEU A 212 14.90 9.84 -10.54
C LEU A 212 16.36 10.28 -10.39
N LYS A 213 16.67 11.58 -10.24
CA LYS A 213 18.00 12.03 -9.87
C LYS A 213 18.38 11.63 -8.43
N ILE A 214 17.39 11.37 -7.59
CA ILE A 214 17.57 11.07 -6.16
C ILE A 214 17.02 9.68 -5.83
N SER A 215 15.82 9.34 -6.31
CA SER A 215 15.12 8.09 -6.01
C SER A 215 15.45 7.01 -7.03
N SER A 216 15.49 5.76 -6.58
CA SER A 216 15.71 4.59 -7.45
C SER A 216 14.40 4.03 -8.02
N LEU A 217 13.25 4.38 -7.42
CA LEU A 217 11.94 3.87 -7.79
C LEU A 217 10.87 4.93 -7.55
N ILE A 218 9.95 5.05 -8.49
CA ILE A 218 8.72 5.85 -8.35
C ILE A 218 7.53 4.91 -8.39
N ILE A 219 6.62 5.04 -7.44
CA ILE A 219 5.30 4.43 -7.49
C ILE A 219 4.30 5.52 -7.84
N TRP A 220 3.90 5.59 -9.11
CA TRP A 220 2.91 6.54 -9.56
C TRP A 220 1.50 5.96 -9.38
N ILE A 221 0.73 6.56 -8.49
CA ILE A 221 -0.62 6.12 -8.16
C ILE A 221 -1.59 6.91 -9.02
N GLY A 222 -2.37 6.23 -9.83
CA GLY A 222 -3.39 6.85 -10.67
C GLY A 222 -4.45 7.56 -9.83
N MET A 223 -5.10 8.53 -10.43
CA MET A 223 -6.24 9.20 -9.82
C MET A 223 -7.41 8.23 -9.72
N PRO A 224 -8.00 8.04 -8.52
CA PRO A 224 -9.13 7.13 -8.37
C PRO A 224 -10.41 7.69 -9.01
N PRO A 225 -11.38 6.83 -9.38
CA PRO A 225 -12.66 7.26 -9.91
C PRO A 225 -13.32 8.29 -9.01
N THR A 226 -13.96 9.30 -9.59
CA THR A 226 -14.66 10.38 -8.86
C THR A 226 -16.17 10.26 -9.02
N PRO A 227 -16.96 10.74 -8.05
CA PRO A 227 -18.41 10.79 -8.21
C PRO A 227 -18.81 11.61 -9.43
N GLU A 228 -19.86 11.21 -10.15
CA GLU A 228 -20.39 11.92 -11.32
C GLU A 228 -20.64 13.41 -11.03
N ALA A 229 -21.05 13.73 -9.79
CA ALA A 229 -21.30 15.10 -9.37
C ALA A 229 -20.06 15.99 -9.29
N GLU A 230 -18.86 15.43 -9.20
CA GLU A 230 -17.58 16.15 -9.22
C GLU A 230 -17.11 16.44 -10.65
N GLY A 231 -17.60 15.67 -11.62
CA GLY A 231 -17.33 15.85 -13.05
C GLY A 231 -15.93 15.42 -13.49
N LEU A 232 -15.64 15.57 -14.79
CA LEU A 232 -14.30 15.39 -15.38
C LEU A 232 -13.76 13.95 -15.41
N GLU A 233 -14.61 12.91 -15.36
CA GLU A 233 -14.19 11.52 -15.46
C GLU A 233 -13.42 11.22 -16.77
N GLU A 234 -13.87 11.74 -17.91
CA GLU A 234 -13.18 11.54 -19.20
C GLU A 234 -11.76 12.09 -19.15
N THR A 235 -11.57 13.29 -18.57
CA THR A 235 -10.24 13.90 -18.42
C THR A 235 -9.40 13.15 -17.39
N ARG A 236 -10.00 12.62 -16.33
CA ARG A 236 -9.32 11.77 -15.36
C ARG A 236 -8.74 10.51 -16.03
N HIS A 237 -9.53 9.86 -16.89
CA HIS A 237 -9.05 8.71 -17.66
C HIS A 237 -7.89 9.09 -18.59
N LEU A 238 -7.96 10.24 -19.25
CA LEU A 238 -6.86 10.77 -20.05
C LEU A 238 -5.58 10.93 -19.23
N VAL A 239 -5.68 11.56 -18.05
CA VAL A 239 -4.55 11.76 -17.14
C VAL A 239 -3.96 10.42 -16.68
N ASN A 240 -4.79 9.46 -16.29
CA ASN A 240 -4.34 8.13 -15.90
C ASN A 240 -3.72 7.35 -17.07
N GLN A 241 -4.19 7.57 -18.29
CA GLN A 241 -3.58 7.00 -19.50
C GLN A 241 -2.17 7.54 -19.71
N ILE A 242 -1.97 8.87 -19.58
CA ILE A 242 -0.64 9.50 -19.68
C ILE A 242 0.32 8.87 -18.65
N TYR A 243 -0.09 8.75 -17.40
CA TYR A 243 0.74 8.15 -16.34
C TYR A 243 1.11 6.70 -16.64
N ARG A 244 0.17 5.91 -17.13
CA ARG A 244 0.41 4.50 -17.52
C ARG A 244 1.38 4.41 -18.68
N GLU A 245 1.17 5.18 -19.75
CA GLU A 245 2.03 5.17 -20.94
C GLU A 245 3.46 5.59 -20.62
N ILE A 246 3.66 6.56 -19.71
CA ILE A 246 4.98 6.95 -19.24
C ILE A 246 5.61 5.83 -18.42
N SER A 247 4.86 5.22 -17.49
CA SER A 247 5.39 4.12 -16.68
C SER A 247 5.78 2.90 -17.52
N ASP A 248 5.02 2.60 -18.57
CA ASP A 248 5.34 1.49 -19.47
C ASP A 248 6.65 1.71 -20.27
N ARG A 249 7.10 2.96 -20.38
CA ARG A 249 8.35 3.34 -21.05
C ARG A 249 9.56 3.42 -20.12
N GLN A 250 9.35 3.44 -18.79
CA GLN A 250 10.37 3.69 -17.78
C GLN A 250 10.33 2.62 -16.68
N LYS A 251 11.32 1.76 -16.64
CA LYS A 251 11.39 0.61 -15.70
C LYS A 251 11.50 1.02 -14.22
N GLU A 252 11.93 2.24 -13.94
CA GLU A 252 12.03 2.81 -12.60
C GLU A 252 10.70 3.42 -12.12
N VAL A 253 9.63 3.34 -12.94
CA VAL A 253 8.30 3.87 -12.62
C VAL A 253 7.27 2.74 -12.66
N GLU A 254 6.67 2.44 -11.53
CA GLU A 254 5.55 1.51 -11.43
C GLU A 254 4.23 2.26 -11.33
N PHE A 255 3.25 1.90 -12.14
CA PHE A 255 1.91 2.48 -12.09
C PHE A 255 0.96 1.62 -11.26
N ILE A 256 0.14 2.28 -10.42
CA ILE A 256 -0.99 1.65 -9.71
C ILE A 256 -2.29 2.10 -10.36
N ASP A 257 -3.00 1.15 -10.95
CA ASP A 257 -4.29 1.37 -11.59
C ASP A 257 -5.41 1.41 -10.53
N THR A 258 -5.80 2.62 -10.15
CA THR A 258 -6.82 2.84 -9.13
C THR A 258 -8.24 2.56 -9.62
N ASP A 259 -8.48 2.52 -10.92
CA ASP A 259 -9.78 2.13 -11.48
C ASP A 259 -10.10 0.67 -11.12
N LYS A 260 -9.09 -0.20 -11.20
CA LYS A 260 -9.22 -1.62 -10.80
C LYS A 260 -9.27 -1.82 -9.29
N LEU A 261 -8.69 -0.90 -8.55
CA LEU A 261 -8.54 -1.03 -7.10
C LEU A 261 -9.74 -0.47 -6.34
N LEU A 262 -10.31 0.62 -6.82
CA LEU A 262 -11.31 1.44 -6.14
C LEU A 262 -12.56 1.73 -6.97
N GLY A 263 -12.66 1.19 -8.17
CA GLY A 263 -13.81 1.23 -9.05
C GLY A 263 -14.58 -0.08 -9.09
N ASP A 264 -15.65 -0.12 -9.85
CA ASP A 264 -16.36 -1.34 -10.23
C ASP A 264 -15.61 -2.10 -11.34
N GLU A 265 -16.26 -3.12 -11.92
CA GLU A 265 -15.68 -3.92 -13.02
C GLU A 265 -15.35 -3.10 -14.27
N LYS A 266 -15.94 -1.91 -14.42
CA LYS A 266 -15.68 -0.98 -15.53
C LYS A 266 -14.69 0.12 -15.17
N GLY A 267 -14.33 0.23 -13.89
CA GLY A 267 -13.51 1.32 -13.36
C GLY A 267 -14.32 2.56 -12.96
N ASP A 268 -15.66 2.44 -12.90
CA ASP A 268 -16.53 3.53 -12.48
C ASP A 268 -16.52 3.70 -10.95
N PHE A 269 -16.88 4.91 -10.48
CA PHE A 269 -16.93 5.22 -9.06
C PHE A 269 -17.84 4.28 -8.27
N VAL A 270 -17.33 3.77 -7.16
CA VAL A 270 -18.11 3.05 -6.16
C VAL A 270 -17.79 3.55 -4.76
N ARG A 271 -18.83 3.64 -3.91
CA ARG A 271 -18.65 3.96 -2.49
C ARG A 271 -18.16 2.78 -1.69
N PHE A 272 -18.49 1.57 -2.12
CA PHE A 272 -18.25 0.34 -1.39
C PHE A 272 -17.57 -0.71 -2.27
N VAL A 273 -16.71 -1.50 -1.66
CA VAL A 273 -16.04 -2.63 -2.33
C VAL A 273 -16.26 -3.90 -1.51
N THR A 274 -16.56 -5.01 -2.18
CA THR A 274 -16.60 -6.32 -1.53
C THR A 274 -15.20 -6.93 -1.52
N ALA A 275 -14.70 -7.19 -0.33
CA ALA A 275 -13.40 -7.80 -0.12
C ALA A 275 -13.42 -9.32 -0.35
N LEU A 276 -12.24 -9.96 -0.39
CA LEU A 276 -12.14 -11.42 -0.61
C LEU A 276 -12.68 -12.25 0.56
N ASP A 277 -12.89 -11.66 1.74
CA ASP A 277 -13.59 -12.27 2.86
C ASP A 277 -15.11 -12.31 2.66
N GLY A 278 -15.62 -11.69 1.58
CA GLY A 278 -17.03 -11.57 1.25
C GLY A 278 -17.75 -10.41 1.95
N GLU A 279 -17.05 -9.66 2.79
CA GLU A 279 -17.60 -8.50 3.47
C GLU A 279 -17.49 -7.24 2.60
N THR A 280 -18.43 -6.31 2.77
CA THR A 280 -18.48 -5.05 2.01
C THR A 280 -18.00 -3.90 2.88
N TYR A 281 -17.02 -3.15 2.38
CA TYR A 281 -16.39 -2.05 3.09
C TYR A 281 -16.59 -0.73 2.35
N GLN A 282 -16.73 0.36 3.12
CA GLN A 282 -16.76 1.71 2.57
C GLN A 282 -15.33 2.14 2.21
N VAL A 283 -15.12 2.50 0.94
CA VAL A 283 -13.83 2.97 0.42
C VAL A 283 -13.79 4.47 0.17
N ARG A 284 -14.95 5.14 0.07
CA ARG A 284 -15.10 6.56 -0.22
C ARG A 284 -15.89 7.28 0.85
N LYS A 285 -15.51 8.54 1.10
CA LYS A 285 -16.20 9.40 2.05
C LYS A 285 -17.60 9.77 1.57
N VAL A 286 -18.42 10.20 2.52
CA VAL A 286 -19.69 10.86 2.28
C VAL A 286 -19.64 12.25 2.92
N ARG A 287 -19.89 13.28 2.13
CA ARG A 287 -19.93 14.67 2.59
C ARG A 287 -21.31 15.25 2.32
N ASP A 288 -21.97 15.75 3.37
CA ASP A 288 -23.34 16.31 3.27
C ASP A 288 -24.36 15.37 2.59
N GLY A 289 -24.23 14.06 2.86
CA GLY A 289 -25.09 13.02 2.29
C GLY A 289 -24.80 12.65 0.83
N LYS A 290 -23.77 13.23 0.22
CA LYS A 290 -23.33 12.94 -1.15
C LYS A 290 -22.04 12.18 -1.16
N ASP A 291 -21.81 11.44 -2.25
CA ASP A 291 -20.52 10.81 -2.52
C ASP A 291 -19.42 11.85 -2.65
N ASP A 292 -18.27 11.56 -2.08
CA ASP A 292 -17.06 12.39 -2.08
C ASP A 292 -15.90 11.54 -2.61
N GLY A 293 -15.06 12.12 -3.47
CA GLY A 293 -13.91 11.43 -4.08
C GLY A 293 -12.80 11.04 -3.10
N HIS A 294 -12.87 11.53 -1.85
CA HIS A 294 -11.87 11.24 -0.81
C HIS A 294 -12.01 9.83 -0.22
N LEU A 295 -10.92 9.34 0.40
CA LEU A 295 -10.82 7.96 0.85
C LEU A 295 -11.26 7.76 2.30
N CYS A 296 -11.92 6.61 2.53
CA CYS A 296 -12.06 6.03 3.85
C CYS A 296 -10.88 5.09 4.17
N PRO A 297 -10.69 4.69 5.44
CA PRO A 297 -9.55 3.84 5.84
C PRO A 297 -9.37 2.58 4.99
N PHE A 298 -10.47 1.91 4.64
CA PHE A 298 -10.38 0.70 3.83
C PHE A 298 -9.86 0.99 2.41
N GLY A 299 -10.32 2.09 1.77
CA GLY A 299 -9.81 2.52 0.46
C GLY A 299 -8.34 2.91 0.51
N ALA A 300 -7.92 3.64 1.55
CA ALA A 300 -6.52 3.95 1.81
C ALA A 300 -5.68 2.67 2.01
N GLY A 301 -6.21 1.69 2.74
CA GLY A 301 -5.57 0.39 2.94
C GLY A 301 -5.33 -0.39 1.65
N LEU A 302 -6.26 -0.34 0.70
CA LEU A 302 -6.08 -0.96 -0.63
C LEU A 302 -4.93 -0.30 -1.40
N ILE A 303 -4.82 1.03 -1.35
CA ILE A 303 -3.68 1.75 -1.95
C ILE A 303 -2.37 1.36 -1.25
N GLY A 304 -2.34 1.39 0.08
CA GLY A 304 -1.14 1.00 0.85
C GLY A 304 -0.67 -0.41 0.50
N SER A 305 -1.58 -1.39 0.42
CA SER A 305 -1.27 -2.76 0.00
C SER A 305 -0.66 -2.80 -1.39
N SER A 306 -1.26 -2.07 -2.36
CA SER A 306 -0.76 -2.04 -3.74
C SER A 306 0.62 -1.38 -3.84
N VAL A 307 0.89 -0.33 -3.05
CA VAL A 307 2.22 0.29 -2.94
C VAL A 307 3.24 -0.74 -2.42
N PHE A 308 2.89 -1.45 -1.34
CA PHE A 308 3.76 -2.50 -0.79
C PHE A 308 4.04 -3.60 -1.82
N GLU A 309 3.02 -4.11 -2.52
CA GLU A 309 3.17 -5.13 -3.58
C GLU A 309 4.09 -4.69 -4.73
N LYS A 310 4.11 -3.39 -5.05
CA LYS A 310 5.04 -2.85 -6.05
C LYS A 310 6.47 -2.77 -5.51
N ILE A 311 6.65 -2.25 -4.30
CA ILE A 311 7.98 -2.04 -3.70
C ILE A 311 8.71 -3.37 -3.44
N VAL A 312 8.02 -4.43 -3.02
CA VAL A 312 8.65 -5.73 -2.72
C VAL A 312 9.29 -6.42 -3.92
N LYS A 313 9.00 -5.97 -5.14
CA LYS A 313 9.68 -6.44 -6.35
C LYS A 313 11.13 -5.95 -6.44
N TYR A 314 11.40 -4.78 -5.85
CA TYR A 314 12.68 -4.05 -5.95
C TYR A 314 13.47 -4.08 -4.64
N PHE A 315 12.80 -4.26 -3.52
CA PHE A 315 13.39 -4.28 -2.19
C PHE A 315 12.88 -5.50 -1.43
N SER A 316 13.78 -6.26 -0.85
CA SER A 316 13.41 -7.44 -0.05
C SER A 316 12.78 -7.00 1.27
N LEU A 317 11.45 -6.94 1.31
CA LEU A 317 10.65 -6.55 2.46
C LEU A 317 9.70 -7.67 2.88
N PHE A 318 9.50 -7.82 4.19
CA PHE A 318 8.54 -8.74 4.77
C PHE A 318 7.75 -8.02 5.85
N LEU A 319 6.45 -8.29 5.94
CA LEU A 319 5.64 -7.74 7.02
C LEU A 319 5.98 -8.45 8.34
N GLU A 320 6.40 -7.70 9.36
CA GLU A 320 6.53 -8.19 10.73
C GLU A 320 5.16 -8.23 11.42
N GLU A 321 4.24 -7.31 11.07
CA GLU A 321 2.87 -7.22 11.59
C GLU A 321 1.85 -7.54 10.48
N GLU A 322 1.27 -8.74 10.53
CA GLU A 322 0.25 -9.17 9.55
C GLU A 322 -1.05 -8.34 9.65
N GLU A 323 -1.37 -7.80 10.83
CA GLU A 323 -2.60 -7.04 11.10
C GLU A 323 -2.42 -5.51 10.97
N TRP A 324 -1.39 -5.03 10.25
CA TRP A 324 -1.13 -3.60 10.04
C TRP A 324 -2.38 -2.83 9.57
N TRP A 325 -3.27 -3.47 8.83
CA TRP A 325 -4.50 -2.88 8.27
C TRP A 325 -5.59 -2.61 9.33
N LEU A 326 -5.44 -3.13 10.57
CA LEU A 326 -6.27 -2.85 11.74
C LEU A 326 -5.63 -1.84 12.71
N GLY A 327 -4.46 -1.30 12.36
CA GLY A 327 -3.67 -0.40 13.22
C GLY A 327 -4.37 0.91 13.57
N GLU A 328 -3.79 1.66 14.50
CA GLU A 328 -4.31 2.97 14.96
C GLU A 328 -4.44 4.00 13.83
N TRP A 329 -3.68 3.85 12.74
CA TRP A 329 -3.79 4.71 11.57
C TRP A 329 -5.20 4.75 10.97
N THR A 330 -6.00 3.68 11.12
CA THR A 330 -7.40 3.63 10.64
C THR A 330 -8.32 4.61 11.37
N ARG A 331 -7.86 5.15 12.52
CA ARG A 331 -8.57 6.13 13.35
C ARG A 331 -7.97 7.54 13.26
N ASP A 332 -7.10 7.78 12.25
CA ASP A 332 -6.58 9.11 12.01
C ASP A 332 -7.75 10.08 11.80
N GLN A 333 -7.66 11.28 12.40
CA GLN A 333 -8.74 12.28 12.37
C GLN A 333 -9.13 12.73 10.97
N ARG A 334 -8.25 12.56 9.97
CA ARG A 334 -8.55 12.87 8.55
C ARG A 334 -9.73 12.05 8.02
N TYR A 335 -9.94 10.84 8.53
CA TYR A 335 -11.07 9.99 8.15
C TYR A 335 -12.39 10.38 8.84
N ASP A 336 -12.35 11.22 9.86
CA ASP A 336 -13.51 11.82 10.51
C ASP A 336 -13.80 13.23 9.98
N ASP A 337 -13.19 13.63 8.87
CA ASP A 337 -13.48 14.85 8.12
C ASP A 337 -14.05 14.54 6.73
N PRO A 338 -15.39 14.71 6.54
CA PRO A 338 -16.36 15.18 7.53
C PRO A 338 -16.72 14.10 8.57
N PRO A 339 -17.20 14.51 9.76
CA PRO A 339 -17.66 13.58 10.78
C PRO A 339 -18.68 12.60 10.24
N GLN A 340 -18.51 11.31 10.53
CA GLN A 340 -19.33 10.20 10.05
C GLN A 340 -19.29 10.01 8.51
N GLY A 341 -18.34 10.62 7.81
CA GLY A 341 -18.15 10.41 6.39
C GLY A 341 -17.71 9.00 6.03
N CYS A 342 -17.08 8.28 6.97
CA CYS A 342 -16.60 6.91 6.81
C CYS A 342 -17.24 5.93 7.79
N SER A 343 -17.45 4.68 7.34
CA SER A 343 -17.74 3.53 8.19
C SER A 343 -16.46 2.72 8.41
N TYR A 344 -16.17 2.37 9.67
CA TYR A 344 -15.01 1.56 10.05
C TYR A 344 -15.33 0.07 10.14
N LYS A 345 -16.54 -0.32 9.79
CA LYS A 345 -17.03 -1.71 9.88
C LYS A 345 -17.61 -2.13 8.54
N PRO A 346 -17.57 -3.44 8.23
CA PRO A 346 -18.29 -3.99 7.11
C PRO A 346 -19.77 -3.60 7.18
N ILE A 347 -20.36 -3.35 6.04
CA ILE A 347 -21.79 -3.06 5.91
C ILE A 347 -22.52 -4.39 5.78
N LYS A 348 -23.48 -4.61 6.67
CA LYS A 348 -24.31 -5.82 6.69
C LYS A 348 -25.48 -5.70 5.76
#